data_1c6d7b0c6c85422728cde4d1277d6524
#
_entry.id   1c6d7b0c6c85422728cde4d1277d6524
#
_cell.length_a   1.000
_cell.length_b   1.000
_cell.length_c   1.000
_cell.angle_alpha   90.00
_cell.angle_beta   90.00
_cell.angle_gamma   90.00
#
_symmetry.space_group_name_H-M   'P 1'
#
loop_
_entity.id
_entity.type
_entity.pdbx_description
1 polymer ?
#
loop_
_entity_poly.entity_id
_entity_poly.type
_entity_poly.pdbx_seq_one_letter_code
_entity_poly.pdbx_strand_id
1 'polypeptide(L)'
;MSVVVALSGCSDPTNERLTQQIRQQLAPVQSLRGGHLLLDLSKATDFAWDTVYFFKGEEGGEYANAKMGTHWDGPDVPNLFTRLIFVYHRKVVAYADFNKQTSVLGSWPNNFSLPIWMYQCPEKGNGIARAAAQFAVFRSCDYGYVSYPMVPLNCLAHFSDIATQVCDSSQSGVSKAH
;
A
#
# COMPACT_ATOMS: atom_id res chain seq x y z
N MET A 1 -17.00 -46.27 -5.62
CA MET A 1 -16.88 -44.93 -6.17
C MET A 1 -16.79 -43.95 -5.01
N SER A 2 -15.57 -43.47 -4.70
CA SER A 2 -15.36 -42.53 -3.59
C SER A 2 -15.26 -41.13 -4.20
N VAL A 3 -16.20 -40.28 -3.84
CA VAL A 3 -16.19 -38.84 -4.23
C VAL A 3 -15.27 -38.10 -3.26
N VAL A 4 -14.10 -37.69 -3.75
CA VAL A 4 -13.21 -36.81 -3.00
C VAL A 4 -13.75 -35.38 -3.20
N VAL A 5 -14.41 -34.83 -2.17
CA VAL A 5 -14.77 -33.40 -2.12
C VAL A 5 -13.50 -32.65 -1.72
N ALA A 6 -12.86 -32.01 -2.69
CA ALA A 6 -11.80 -31.07 -2.44
C ALA A 6 -12.43 -29.81 -1.83
N LEU A 7 -12.28 -29.63 -0.51
CA LEU A 7 -12.54 -28.37 0.17
C LEU A 7 -11.42 -27.38 -0.25
N SER A 8 -11.66 -26.66 -1.33
CA SER A 8 -10.86 -25.49 -1.68
C SER A 8 -11.12 -24.43 -0.61
N GLY A 9 -10.25 -24.35 0.38
CA GLY A 9 -10.21 -23.19 1.27
C GLY A 9 -9.90 -21.96 0.40
N CYS A 10 -10.87 -21.08 0.26
CA CYS A 10 -10.74 -19.82 -0.47
C CYS A 10 -9.90 -18.84 0.34
N SER A 11 -8.58 -18.99 0.32
CA SER A 11 -7.70 -17.82 0.32
C SER A 11 -7.74 -17.29 -1.12
N ASP A 12 -8.22 -16.07 -1.32
CA ASP A 12 -8.30 -15.49 -2.66
C ASP A 12 -6.87 -15.35 -3.23
N PRO A 13 -6.43 -16.22 -4.16
CA PRO A 13 -5.04 -16.22 -4.64
C PRO A 13 -4.70 -14.95 -5.42
N THR A 14 -5.71 -14.19 -5.83
CA THR A 14 -5.55 -12.95 -6.58
C THR A 14 -4.99 -11.84 -5.70
N ASN A 15 -5.43 -11.75 -4.45
CA ASN A 15 -4.98 -10.73 -3.50
C ASN A 15 -3.49 -10.88 -3.15
N GLU A 16 -3.03 -12.09 -2.83
CA GLU A 16 -1.65 -12.32 -2.43
C GLU A 16 -0.68 -12.09 -3.60
N ARG A 17 -1.00 -12.61 -4.78
CA ARG A 17 -0.22 -12.40 -5.99
C ARG A 17 -0.06 -10.93 -6.33
N LEU A 18 -1.15 -10.17 -6.35
CA LEU A 18 -1.14 -8.74 -6.63
C LEU A 18 -0.33 -7.96 -5.60
N THR A 19 -0.53 -8.27 -4.31
CA THR A 19 0.24 -7.68 -3.23
C THR A 19 1.74 -7.91 -3.43
N GLN A 20 2.14 -9.11 -3.82
CA GLN A 20 3.54 -9.45 -4.09
C GLN A 20 4.09 -8.73 -5.33
N GLN A 21 3.32 -8.64 -6.41
CA GLN A 21 3.73 -7.91 -7.61
C GLN A 21 4.03 -6.43 -7.30
N ILE A 22 3.15 -5.76 -6.56
CA ILE A 22 3.36 -4.37 -6.16
C ILE A 22 4.56 -4.24 -5.21
N ARG A 23 4.71 -5.15 -4.23
CA ARG A 23 5.86 -5.15 -3.31
C ARG A 23 7.19 -5.30 -4.05
N GLN A 24 7.27 -6.15 -5.05
CA GLN A 24 8.49 -6.33 -5.84
C GLN A 24 8.90 -5.04 -6.56
N GLN A 25 7.94 -4.27 -7.07
CA GLN A 25 8.22 -2.98 -7.68
C GLN A 25 8.61 -1.90 -6.66
N LEU A 26 8.15 -2.03 -5.41
CA LEU A 26 8.51 -1.14 -4.31
C LEU A 26 9.84 -1.51 -3.65
N ALA A 27 10.37 -2.72 -3.86
CA ALA A 27 11.59 -3.19 -3.21
C ALA A 27 12.77 -2.20 -3.30
N PRO A 28 13.04 -1.53 -4.42
CA PRO A 28 14.16 -0.59 -4.54
C PRO A 28 14.06 0.61 -3.59
N VAL A 29 12.87 0.96 -3.08
CA VAL A 29 12.69 2.10 -2.16
C VAL A 29 13.47 1.92 -0.86
N GLN A 30 13.74 0.68 -0.46
CA GLN A 30 14.47 0.38 0.79
C GLN A 30 15.91 0.89 0.79
N SER A 31 16.54 0.96 -0.37
CA SER A 31 17.91 1.44 -0.54
C SER A 31 18.02 2.92 -0.84
N LEU A 32 16.88 3.64 -0.94
CA LEU A 32 16.90 5.07 -1.20
C LEU A 32 17.57 5.82 -0.03
N ARG A 33 18.47 6.71 -0.37
CA ARG A 33 19.11 7.65 0.56
C ARG A 33 18.58 9.07 0.42
N GLY A 34 17.63 9.28 -0.49
CA GLY A 34 16.94 10.54 -0.77
C GLY A 34 16.12 10.42 -2.05
N GLY A 35 15.29 11.42 -2.33
CA GLY A 35 14.36 11.37 -3.47
C GLY A 35 13.22 10.38 -3.27
N HIS A 36 12.65 9.90 -4.37
CA HIS A 36 11.53 8.95 -4.35
C HIS A 36 11.66 7.93 -5.48
N LEU A 37 11.01 6.79 -5.28
CA LEU A 37 10.73 5.80 -6.32
C LEU A 37 9.41 6.18 -7.00
N LEU A 38 9.34 6.12 -8.32
CA LEU A 38 8.10 6.27 -9.07
C LEU A 38 7.42 4.90 -9.21
N LEU A 39 6.23 4.76 -8.64
CA LEU A 39 5.36 3.61 -8.83
C LEU A 39 4.22 4.01 -9.77
N ASP A 40 4.08 3.29 -10.89
CA ASP A 40 2.95 3.41 -11.82
C ASP A 40 2.08 2.15 -11.72
N LEU A 41 0.94 2.26 -11.03
CA LEU A 41 0.03 1.11 -10.83
C LEU A 41 -0.54 0.59 -12.15
N SER A 42 -0.64 1.43 -13.18
CA SER A 42 -1.13 0.98 -14.49
C SER A 42 -0.18 -0.01 -15.16
N LYS A 43 1.11 0.05 -14.83
CA LYS A 43 2.16 -0.87 -15.29
C LYS A 43 2.43 -2.00 -14.30
N ALA A 44 2.10 -1.79 -13.03
CA ALA A 44 2.29 -2.77 -11.96
C ALA A 44 1.24 -3.87 -11.97
N THR A 45 0.16 -3.71 -12.75
CA THR A 45 -0.97 -4.63 -12.80
C THR A 45 -1.18 -5.18 -14.20
N ASP A 46 -1.51 -6.46 -14.31
CA ASP A 46 -1.71 -7.21 -15.56
C ASP A 46 -3.20 -7.43 -15.93
N PHE A 47 -4.12 -6.76 -15.23
CA PHE A 47 -5.56 -6.86 -15.46
C PHE A 47 -6.18 -5.49 -15.78
N ALA A 48 -7.42 -5.50 -16.29
CA ALA A 48 -8.16 -4.28 -16.63
C ALA A 48 -8.81 -3.68 -15.36
N TRP A 49 -8.64 -2.38 -15.18
CA TRP A 49 -9.32 -1.57 -14.17
C TRP A 49 -9.36 -0.11 -14.64
N ASP A 50 -10.27 0.68 -14.08
CA ASP A 50 -10.43 2.10 -14.41
C ASP A 50 -10.13 3.02 -13.23
N THR A 51 -10.39 2.58 -12.01
CA THR A 51 -10.20 3.37 -10.78
C THR A 51 -9.61 2.50 -9.68
N VAL A 52 -8.68 3.05 -8.90
CA VAL A 52 -8.17 2.46 -7.66
C VAL A 52 -8.55 3.32 -6.47
N TYR A 53 -9.00 2.69 -5.39
CA TYR A 53 -9.38 3.31 -4.13
C TYR A 53 -8.45 2.88 -3.01
N PHE A 54 -8.29 3.75 -1.99
CA PHE A 54 -7.51 3.50 -0.80
C PHE A 54 -8.40 3.47 0.42
N PHE A 55 -8.25 2.43 1.22
CA PHE A 55 -8.93 2.28 2.50
C PHE A 55 -7.94 1.93 3.60
N LYS A 56 -8.15 2.47 4.79
CA LYS A 56 -7.34 2.18 5.98
C LYS A 56 -8.08 1.13 6.82
N GLY A 57 -7.35 0.38 7.63
CA GLY A 57 -7.94 -0.47 8.64
C GLY A 57 -8.94 0.31 9.50
N GLU A 58 -10.02 -0.34 9.91
CA GLU A 58 -11.19 0.23 10.60
C GLU A 58 -12.22 0.93 9.67
N GLU A 59 -11.91 1.19 8.42
CA GLU A 59 -12.91 1.64 7.44
C GLU A 59 -13.71 0.41 6.98
N GLY A 60 -14.92 0.26 7.51
CA GLY A 60 -15.80 -0.90 7.23
C GLY A 60 -16.34 -0.93 5.81
N GLY A 61 -16.90 -2.10 5.43
CA GLY A 61 -17.37 -2.37 4.07
C GLY A 61 -18.44 -1.39 3.58
N GLU A 62 -19.37 -0.93 4.43
CA GLU A 62 -20.37 0.07 4.06
C GLU A 62 -19.73 1.41 3.66
N TYR A 63 -18.72 1.85 4.41
CA TYR A 63 -17.99 3.07 4.07
C TYR A 63 -17.25 2.92 2.73
N ALA A 64 -16.58 1.78 2.51
CA ALA A 64 -15.88 1.50 1.26
C ALA A 64 -16.88 1.48 0.08
N ASN A 65 -18.02 0.83 0.24
CA ASN A 65 -19.07 0.75 -0.77
C ASN A 65 -19.64 2.14 -1.13
N ALA A 66 -19.91 2.97 -0.12
CA ALA A 66 -20.36 4.35 -0.33
C ALA A 66 -19.30 5.18 -1.09
N LYS A 67 -18.02 5.04 -0.76
CA LYS A 67 -16.92 5.75 -1.43
C LYS A 67 -16.69 5.30 -2.86
N MET A 68 -16.80 4.00 -3.12
CA MET A 68 -16.63 3.42 -4.46
C MET A 68 -17.88 3.61 -5.36
N GLY A 69 -19.04 3.88 -4.75
CA GLY A 69 -20.31 3.91 -5.47
C GLY A 69 -20.71 2.55 -6.05
N THR A 70 -20.22 1.46 -5.45
CA THR A 70 -20.53 0.08 -5.84
C THR A 70 -20.54 -0.82 -4.62
N HIS A 71 -21.38 -1.86 -4.66
CA HIS A 71 -21.45 -2.85 -3.61
C HIS A 71 -20.36 -3.92 -3.80
N TRP A 72 -19.69 -4.24 -2.69
CA TRP A 72 -18.67 -5.28 -2.61
C TRP A 72 -18.70 -5.96 -1.24
N ASP A 73 -18.88 -7.28 -1.25
CA ASP A 73 -18.94 -8.13 -0.05
C ASP A 73 -17.58 -8.71 0.33
N GLY A 74 -16.50 -8.05 -0.05
CA GLY A 74 -15.16 -8.49 0.32
C GLY A 74 -14.87 -8.32 1.80
N PRO A 75 -13.78 -8.93 2.30
CA PRO A 75 -13.43 -8.89 3.71
C PRO A 75 -13.12 -7.47 4.18
N ASP A 76 -13.41 -7.18 5.45
CA ASP A 76 -13.02 -5.92 6.08
C ASP A 76 -11.51 -5.69 6.00
N VAL A 77 -11.10 -4.41 5.95
CA VAL A 77 -9.69 -4.06 5.99
C VAL A 77 -9.15 -4.33 7.39
N PRO A 78 -8.17 -5.23 7.57
CA PRO A 78 -7.64 -5.51 8.89
C PRO A 78 -7.02 -4.27 9.53
N ASN A 79 -7.09 -4.16 10.85
CA ASN A 79 -6.39 -3.12 11.61
C ASN A 79 -4.91 -3.11 11.22
N LEU A 80 -4.29 -1.92 11.21
CA LEU A 80 -2.90 -1.71 10.80
C LEU A 80 -2.61 -2.03 9.32
N PHE A 81 -3.64 -2.23 8.49
CA PHE A 81 -3.46 -2.38 7.05
C PHE A 81 -4.00 -1.18 6.28
N THR A 82 -3.48 -1.00 5.10
CA THR A 82 -4.05 -0.19 4.02
C THR A 82 -4.40 -1.12 2.88
N ARG A 83 -5.59 -0.96 2.31
CA ARG A 83 -6.07 -1.74 1.17
C ARG A 83 -6.18 -0.86 -0.07
N LEU A 84 -5.65 -1.34 -1.18
CA LEU A 84 -5.98 -0.90 -2.53
C LEU A 84 -7.14 -1.73 -3.04
N ILE A 85 -8.19 -1.09 -3.55
CA ILE A 85 -9.30 -1.77 -4.24
C ILE A 85 -9.35 -1.28 -5.68
N PHE A 86 -9.23 -2.19 -6.63
CA PHE A 86 -9.28 -1.91 -8.06
C PHE A 86 -10.70 -2.16 -8.59
N VAL A 87 -11.26 -1.17 -9.24
CA VAL A 87 -12.61 -1.20 -9.79
C VAL A 87 -12.54 -1.12 -11.31
N TYR A 88 -13.35 -1.92 -12.00
CA TYR A 88 -13.56 -1.89 -13.44
C TYR A 88 -15.04 -1.94 -13.75
N HIS A 89 -15.54 -0.94 -14.48
CA HIS A 89 -16.97 -0.84 -14.80
C HIS A 89 -17.88 -1.02 -13.58
N ARG A 90 -17.58 -0.33 -12.48
CA ARG A 90 -18.30 -0.39 -11.20
C ARG A 90 -18.31 -1.77 -10.53
N LYS A 91 -17.35 -2.63 -10.83
CA LYS A 91 -17.15 -3.92 -10.15
C LYS A 91 -15.74 -3.98 -9.56
N VAL A 92 -15.62 -4.44 -8.34
CA VAL A 92 -14.30 -4.75 -7.77
C VAL A 92 -13.72 -5.95 -8.52
N VAL A 93 -12.52 -5.78 -9.06
CA VAL A 93 -11.82 -6.80 -9.84
C VAL A 93 -10.60 -7.36 -9.11
N ALA A 94 -10.02 -6.59 -8.19
CA ALA A 94 -8.89 -7.04 -7.38
C ALA A 94 -8.74 -6.14 -6.15
N TYR A 95 -8.01 -6.62 -5.14
CA TYR A 95 -7.56 -5.81 -4.01
C TYR A 95 -6.17 -6.27 -3.54
N ALA A 96 -5.45 -5.40 -2.85
CA ALA A 96 -4.14 -5.69 -2.27
C ALA A 96 -4.00 -5.04 -0.90
N ASP A 97 -3.49 -5.79 0.07
CA ASP A 97 -3.33 -5.37 1.45
C ASP A 97 -1.86 -5.10 1.79
N PHE A 98 -1.60 -3.96 2.42
CA PHE A 98 -0.28 -3.55 2.87
C PHE A 98 -0.31 -3.23 4.35
N ASN A 99 0.60 -3.86 5.10
CA ASN A 99 0.76 -3.59 6.52
C ASN A 99 1.35 -2.18 6.71
N LYS A 100 0.77 -1.40 7.64
CA LYS A 100 1.28 -0.09 8.07
C LYS A 100 2.22 -0.18 9.28
N GLN A 101 2.34 -1.35 9.89
CA GLN A 101 3.13 -1.52 11.09
C GLN A 101 4.59 -1.23 10.79
N THR A 102 5.13 -0.22 11.45
CA THR A 102 6.54 0.13 11.39
C THR A 102 7.38 -0.94 12.08
N SER A 103 8.52 -1.28 11.51
CA SER A 103 9.51 -2.12 12.18
C SER A 103 10.62 -1.25 12.75
N VAL A 104 11.15 -1.66 13.90
CA VAL A 104 12.34 -1.02 14.47
C VAL A 104 13.53 -1.25 13.53
N LEU A 105 14.33 -0.21 13.27
CA LEU A 105 15.56 -0.31 12.48
C LEU A 105 16.45 -1.45 13.03
N GLY A 106 16.73 -2.43 12.19
CA GLY A 106 17.63 -3.55 12.51
C GLY A 106 16.95 -4.86 12.93
N SER A 107 15.63 -4.88 13.11
CA SER A 107 14.88 -6.10 13.37
C SER A 107 13.98 -6.47 12.19
N TRP A 108 14.53 -7.00 11.12
CA TRP A 108 13.75 -7.55 10.02
C TRP A 108 13.51 -9.03 10.28
N PRO A 109 12.28 -9.46 10.57
CA PRO A 109 11.94 -10.86 10.37
C PRO A 109 12.03 -11.16 8.86
N ASN A 110 12.41 -12.36 8.49
CA ASN A 110 12.60 -12.84 7.13
C ASN A 110 11.36 -12.70 6.20
N ASN A 111 10.27 -12.14 6.69
CA ASN A 111 9.05 -11.83 5.95
C ASN A 111 8.97 -10.32 5.72
N PHE A 112 9.31 -9.96 4.54
CA PHE A 112 9.35 -8.66 3.93
C PHE A 112 8.03 -7.87 4.11
N SER A 113 7.85 -7.16 5.19
CA SER A 113 6.74 -6.21 5.32
C SER A 113 7.27 -4.81 5.09
N LEU A 114 6.90 -4.23 3.93
CA LEU A 114 7.06 -2.81 3.69
C LEU A 114 5.91 -2.09 4.39
N PRO A 115 6.13 -1.33 5.47
CA PRO A 115 5.09 -0.51 6.07
C PRO A 115 4.76 0.66 5.15
N ILE A 116 3.75 0.47 4.30
CA ILE A 116 3.31 1.46 3.32
C ILE A 116 2.26 2.36 3.93
N TRP A 117 2.53 3.66 3.93
CA TRP A 117 1.60 4.70 4.32
C TRP A 117 1.09 5.42 3.08
N MET A 118 -0.20 5.30 2.79
CA MET A 118 -0.81 5.96 1.64
C MET A 118 -1.41 7.29 2.04
N TYR A 119 -1.05 8.32 1.29
CA TYR A 119 -1.59 9.67 1.43
C TYR A 119 -2.64 9.91 0.35
N GLN A 120 -3.69 10.64 0.72
CA GLN A 120 -4.75 11.04 -0.21
C GLN A 120 -4.59 12.51 -0.55
N CYS A 121 -4.88 12.87 -1.79
CA CYS A 121 -4.92 14.29 -2.18
C CYS A 121 -6.11 14.97 -1.48
N PRO A 122 -5.90 16.11 -0.80
CA PRO A 122 -6.95 16.79 -0.05
C PRO A 122 -8.20 17.15 -0.88
N GLU A 123 -8.00 17.44 -2.16
CA GLU A 123 -9.04 17.99 -3.04
C GLU A 123 -9.76 16.92 -3.90
N LYS A 124 -9.30 15.69 -3.87
CA LYS A 124 -9.84 14.61 -4.71
C LYS A 124 -10.35 13.50 -3.83
N GLY A 125 -11.54 13.00 -4.13
CA GLY A 125 -12.09 11.84 -3.46
C GLY A 125 -11.12 10.64 -3.46
N ASN A 126 -11.45 9.58 -2.73
CA ASN A 126 -10.56 8.42 -2.51
C ASN A 126 -10.22 7.63 -3.79
N GLY A 127 -10.91 7.88 -4.92
CA GLY A 127 -10.70 7.17 -6.18
C GLY A 127 -9.68 7.88 -7.08
N ILE A 128 -8.71 7.12 -7.60
CA ILE A 128 -7.70 7.61 -8.54
C ILE A 128 -7.89 6.86 -9.85
N ALA A 129 -8.12 7.60 -10.94
CA ALA A 129 -8.25 7.03 -12.27
C ALA A 129 -6.94 6.34 -12.71
N ARG A 130 -7.03 5.26 -13.47
CA ARG A 130 -5.87 4.48 -13.95
C ARG A 130 -4.79 5.35 -14.58
N ALA A 131 -5.17 6.32 -15.40
CA ALA A 131 -4.23 7.23 -16.08
C ALA A 131 -3.47 8.16 -15.12
N ALA A 132 -4.00 8.38 -13.90
CA ALA A 132 -3.41 9.23 -12.88
C ALA A 132 -2.79 8.43 -11.72
N ALA A 133 -2.77 7.10 -11.79
CA ALA A 133 -2.34 6.23 -10.71
C ALA A 133 -0.81 6.07 -10.65
N GLN A 134 -0.14 7.21 -10.61
CA GLN A 134 1.30 7.34 -10.42
C GLN A 134 1.60 7.90 -9.04
N PHE A 135 2.55 7.30 -8.34
CA PHE A 135 2.89 7.62 -6.96
C PHE A 135 4.38 7.85 -6.79
N ALA A 136 4.72 8.87 -6.01
CA ALA A 136 6.04 9.01 -5.43
C ALA A 136 6.09 8.21 -4.13
N VAL A 137 7.04 7.28 -4.01
CA VAL A 137 7.23 6.47 -2.81
C VAL A 137 8.57 6.84 -2.20
N PHE A 138 8.53 7.28 -0.95
CA PHE A 138 9.70 7.75 -0.21
C PHE A 138 10.15 6.70 0.79
N ARG A 139 11.39 6.79 1.21
CA ARG A 139 11.87 6.16 2.43
C ARG A 139 11.96 7.22 3.51
N SER A 140 11.11 7.13 4.51
CA SER A 140 11.08 8.04 5.65
C SER A 140 11.56 7.35 6.91
N CYS A 141 12.35 8.06 7.71
CA CYS A 141 12.82 7.60 9.01
C CYS A 141 12.39 8.61 10.07
N ASP A 142 11.50 8.18 10.95
CA ASP A 142 11.01 9.01 12.03
C ASP A 142 11.14 8.25 13.36
N TYR A 143 11.76 8.89 14.36
CA TYR A 143 11.99 8.31 15.69
C TYR A 143 12.56 6.87 15.69
N GLY A 144 13.47 6.56 14.76
CA GLY A 144 14.06 5.22 14.63
C GLY A 144 13.18 4.18 13.91
N TYR A 145 12.06 4.59 13.36
CA TYR A 145 11.20 3.74 12.55
C TYR A 145 11.31 4.09 11.07
N VAL A 146 11.33 3.05 10.23
CA VAL A 146 11.29 3.23 8.77
C VAL A 146 9.87 3.03 8.29
N SER A 147 9.39 3.97 7.49
CA SER A 147 8.12 3.88 6.77
C SER A 147 8.30 4.22 5.30
N TYR A 148 7.33 3.86 4.49
CA TYR A 148 7.34 4.13 3.05
C TYR A 148 6.09 4.90 2.65
N PRO A 149 6.10 6.25 2.82
CA PRO A 149 5.02 7.10 2.35
C PRO A 149 4.83 6.97 0.83
N MET A 150 3.61 6.71 0.42
CA MET A 150 3.18 6.64 -0.97
C MET A 150 2.21 7.79 -1.26
N VAL A 151 2.63 8.74 -2.06
CA VAL A 151 1.92 9.99 -2.35
C VAL A 151 1.55 10.04 -3.82
N PRO A 152 0.28 10.30 -4.17
CA PRO A 152 -0.08 10.50 -5.57
C PRO A 152 0.75 11.63 -6.19
N LEU A 153 1.32 11.38 -7.37
CA LEU A 153 2.28 12.29 -8.00
C LEU A 153 1.67 13.67 -8.29
N ASN A 154 0.39 13.72 -8.61
CA ASN A 154 -0.34 14.95 -8.93
C ASN A 154 -0.61 15.87 -7.73
N CYS A 155 -0.38 15.43 -6.51
CA CYS A 155 -0.46 16.25 -5.31
C CYS A 155 0.81 16.22 -4.45
N LEU A 156 1.92 15.82 -5.04
CA LEU A 156 3.20 15.74 -4.33
C LEU A 156 3.63 17.07 -3.69
N ALA A 157 3.29 18.20 -4.31
CA ALA A 157 3.61 19.52 -3.78
C ALA A 157 2.99 19.83 -2.41
N HIS A 158 1.87 19.18 -2.06
CA HIS A 158 1.22 19.32 -0.74
C HIS A 158 1.95 18.54 0.37
N PHE A 159 2.92 17.72 0.02
CA PHE A 159 3.64 16.82 0.92
C PHE A 159 5.15 17.05 0.91
N SER A 160 5.58 18.29 0.69
CA SER A 160 7.00 18.68 0.62
C SER A 160 7.81 18.24 1.84
N ASP A 161 7.17 18.21 3.01
CA ASP A 161 7.83 17.86 4.28
C ASP A 161 8.22 16.37 4.35
N ILE A 162 7.51 15.49 3.63
CA ILE A 162 7.85 14.07 3.57
C ILE A 162 9.18 13.85 2.83
N ALA A 163 9.45 14.65 1.81
CA ALA A 163 10.64 14.53 0.99
C ALA A 163 11.95 14.91 1.75
N THR A 164 11.82 15.64 2.85
CA THR A 164 12.96 16.11 3.65
C THR A 164 13.37 15.14 4.78
N GLN A 165 12.55 14.16 5.11
CA GLN A 165 12.88 13.14 6.13
C GLN A 165 13.82 12.08 5.56
N VAL A 166 15.06 12.46 5.34
CA VAL A 166 16.09 11.53 4.85
C VAL A 166 16.53 10.60 5.97
N CYS A 167 16.56 9.30 5.69
CA CYS A 167 17.17 8.33 6.60
C CYS A 167 18.69 8.52 6.60
N ASP A 168 19.22 9.34 7.47
CA ASP A 168 20.66 9.47 7.63
C ASP A 168 21.20 8.24 8.36
N SER A 169 22.16 7.56 7.75
CA SER A 169 22.82 6.39 8.33
C SER A 169 23.60 6.68 9.63
N SER A 170 23.78 7.96 9.95
CA SER A 170 24.45 8.38 11.19
C SER A 170 23.56 8.27 12.44
N GLN A 171 22.22 8.13 12.28
CA GLN A 171 21.29 7.97 13.41
C GLN A 171 21.14 6.53 13.91
N SER A 172 21.82 5.56 13.34
CA SER A 172 21.89 4.19 13.90
C SER A 172 22.78 4.09 15.17
N GLY A 173 23.09 5.22 15.79
CA GLY A 173 23.82 5.32 17.04
C GLY A 173 22.94 4.90 18.22
N VAL A 174 23.14 3.64 18.61
CA VAL A 174 22.88 3.06 19.92
C VAL A 174 22.76 4.14 20.99
N SER A 175 21.57 4.39 21.50
CA SER A 175 21.38 5.03 22.79
C SER A 175 22.05 4.13 23.84
N LYS A 176 23.27 4.50 24.26
CA LYS A 176 23.89 3.89 25.43
C LYS A 176 23.00 4.23 26.62
N ALA A 177 22.32 3.22 27.13
CA ALA A 177 21.64 3.28 28.40
C ALA A 177 22.70 3.65 29.47
N HIS A 178 22.44 4.74 30.18
CA HIS A 178 23.04 5.06 31.46
C HIS A 178 22.19 4.50 32.60
#